data_8e4a60585eb558a613e6e653e27d1036
#
_entry.id   8e4a60585eb558a613e6e653e27d1036
#
_cell.length_a   1.000
_cell.length_b   1.000
_cell.length_c   1.000
_cell.angle_alpha   90.00
_cell.angle_beta   90.00
_cell.angle_gamma   90.00
#
_symmetry.space_group_name_H-M   'P 1'
#
loop_
_entity.id
_entity.type
_entity.pdbx_description
1 polymer ?
#
loop_
_entity_poly.entity_id
_entity_poly.type
_entity_poly.pdbx_seq_one_letter_code
_entity_poly.pdbx_strand_id
1 'polypeptide(L)'
;KVSTKTRALFSSPVLGNPYNLDDVLDICDRNKIMLVSDNCDSLGSKWNDRFLTDHSIAASCSFYPAHHICTGEGGMISSDDEELINIARSLAWWGRDCYCVGQQNLLACGTCGKRFDKWIEHYDGIIDHKYVYSQMGYNLKPMDFQGAIGTVQLTKQDEIHRLRRKNKVLMQEIFDRIPGVRSVNELPEAETSWFGVPIICDSVDTKTKLTKHLEDNKVQTRNYFAGNILMHPGYRHLDYYRNYPN
;
A
#
# COMPACT_ATOMS: atom_id res chain seq x y z
N LYS A 1 15.25 11.09 10.55
CA LYS A 1 15.46 12.25 11.44
C LYS A 1 14.15 12.99 11.60
N VAL A 2 13.62 13.08 12.83
CA VAL A 2 12.42 13.85 13.15
C VAL A 2 12.81 15.29 13.44
N SER A 3 12.01 16.25 13.00
CA SER A 3 12.17 17.67 13.30
C SER A 3 10.80 18.31 13.63
N THR A 4 10.80 19.56 14.06
CA THR A 4 9.58 20.32 14.31
C THR A 4 8.68 20.52 13.07
N LYS A 5 9.22 20.25 11.86
CA LYS A 5 8.48 20.29 10.60
C LYS A 5 7.89 18.94 10.19
N THR A 6 8.31 17.84 10.83
CA THR A 6 7.79 16.50 10.52
C THR A 6 6.34 16.40 10.95
N ARG A 7 5.45 15.95 10.08
CA ARG A 7 4.01 15.80 10.33
C ARG A 7 3.54 14.37 10.22
N ALA A 8 4.16 13.60 9.35
CA ALA A 8 3.81 12.21 9.13
C ALA A 8 5.05 11.37 8.82
N LEU A 9 4.97 10.10 9.14
CA LEU A 9 5.84 9.05 8.67
C LEU A 9 5.05 8.21 7.66
N PHE A 10 5.53 8.16 6.42
CA PHE A 10 4.99 7.26 5.41
C PHE A 10 5.91 6.06 5.29
N SER A 11 5.42 4.87 5.56
CA SER A 11 6.22 3.64 5.62
C SER A 11 5.51 2.47 4.97
N SER A 12 6.29 1.51 4.47
CA SER A 12 5.79 0.28 3.86
C SER A 12 6.43 -0.94 4.53
N PRO A 13 5.63 -1.93 4.98
CA PRO A 13 6.12 -3.25 5.38
C PRO A 13 6.58 -4.03 4.16
N VAL A 14 7.87 -3.92 3.86
CA VAL A 14 8.47 -4.44 2.62
C VAL A 14 8.29 -5.95 2.51
N LEU A 15 7.83 -6.43 1.35
CA LEU A 15 7.48 -7.83 1.08
C LEU A 15 6.46 -8.42 2.06
N GLY A 16 5.69 -7.55 2.69
CA GLY A 16 4.69 -7.94 3.68
C GLY A 16 5.23 -8.11 5.10
N ASN A 17 6.56 -8.06 5.29
CA ASN A 17 7.21 -8.28 6.59
C ASN A 17 7.28 -6.97 7.39
N PRO A 18 6.56 -6.84 8.50
CA PRO A 18 6.59 -5.62 9.28
C PRO A 18 7.97 -5.42 9.95
N TYR A 19 8.37 -4.16 10.02
CA TYR A 19 9.43 -3.71 10.91
C TYR A 19 8.93 -3.72 12.37
N ASN A 20 9.80 -3.45 13.35
CA ASN A 20 9.36 -3.29 14.74
C ASN A 20 8.37 -2.11 14.83
N LEU A 21 7.09 -2.44 14.81
CA LEU A 21 6.02 -1.46 14.74
C LEU A 21 5.83 -0.74 16.07
N ASP A 22 6.10 -1.40 17.21
CA ASP A 22 5.99 -0.78 18.53
C ASP A 22 6.99 0.38 18.69
N ASP A 23 8.24 0.21 18.23
CA ASP A 23 9.23 1.29 18.22
C ASP A 23 8.80 2.45 17.31
N VAL A 24 8.21 2.15 16.17
CA VAL A 24 7.74 3.19 15.22
C VAL A 24 6.57 3.95 15.80
N LEU A 25 5.61 3.27 16.41
CA LEU A 25 4.45 3.90 17.07
C LEU A 25 4.89 4.78 18.24
N ASP A 26 5.82 4.30 19.07
CA ASP A 26 6.38 5.09 20.16
C ASP A 26 7.08 6.38 19.66
N ILE A 27 7.82 6.30 18.54
CA ILE A 27 8.41 7.49 17.90
C ILE A 27 7.32 8.44 17.40
N CYS A 28 6.28 7.91 16.78
CA CYS A 28 5.16 8.70 16.27
C CYS A 28 4.44 9.44 17.40
N ASP A 29 4.11 8.74 18.46
CA ASP A 29 3.38 9.27 19.62
C ASP A 29 4.19 10.35 20.36
N ARG A 30 5.46 10.07 20.66
CA ARG A 30 6.35 11.05 21.33
C ARG A 30 6.54 12.32 20.53
N ASN A 31 6.52 12.25 19.22
CA ASN A 31 6.74 13.40 18.34
C ASN A 31 5.44 13.97 17.76
N LYS A 32 4.27 13.41 18.09
CA LYS A 32 2.96 13.82 17.56
C LYS A 32 2.92 13.84 16.02
N ILE A 33 3.47 12.81 15.41
CA ILE A 33 3.45 12.60 13.96
C ILE A 33 2.54 11.43 13.61
N MET A 34 1.89 11.51 12.47
CA MET A 34 0.96 10.49 11.99
C MET A 34 1.73 9.36 11.28
N LEU A 35 1.34 8.12 11.53
CA LEU A 35 1.78 7.00 10.71
C LEU A 35 0.80 6.82 9.55
N VAL A 36 1.32 6.82 8.32
CA VAL A 36 0.61 6.42 7.10
C VAL A 36 1.31 5.19 6.55
N SER A 37 0.56 4.14 6.28
CA SER A 37 1.14 2.84 5.91
C SER A 37 0.79 2.46 4.47
N ASP A 38 1.80 2.09 3.68
CA ASP A 38 1.60 1.45 2.39
C ASP A 38 1.61 -0.07 2.58
N ASN A 39 0.44 -0.67 2.58
CA ASN A 39 0.24 -2.11 2.77
C ASN A 39 0.03 -2.86 1.44
N CYS A 40 0.52 -2.35 0.33
CA CYS A 40 0.39 -3.01 -0.96
C CYS A 40 1.00 -4.42 -0.95
N ASP A 41 2.15 -4.60 -0.31
CA ASP A 41 2.84 -5.89 -0.16
C ASP A 41 2.38 -6.70 1.08
N SER A 42 1.50 -6.16 1.93
CA SER A 42 1.26 -6.70 3.26
C SER A 42 -0.21 -6.97 3.59
N LEU A 43 -1.05 -7.12 2.57
CA LEU A 43 -2.46 -7.48 2.79
C LEU A 43 -2.56 -8.76 3.62
N GLY A 44 -3.19 -8.66 4.79
CA GLY A 44 -3.37 -9.76 5.73
C GLY A 44 -2.21 -9.97 6.70
N SER A 45 -1.11 -9.22 6.59
CA SER A 45 -0.07 -9.24 7.64
C SER A 45 -0.57 -8.59 8.92
N LYS A 46 -0.07 -9.12 10.05
CA LYS A 46 -0.46 -8.66 11.38
C LYS A 46 0.76 -8.32 12.24
N TRP A 47 0.51 -7.49 13.23
CA TRP A 47 1.40 -7.21 14.35
C TRP A 47 0.61 -7.30 15.65
N ASN A 48 1.07 -8.11 16.61
CA ASN A 48 0.34 -8.40 17.85
C ASN A 48 -1.14 -8.75 17.58
N ASP A 49 -1.39 -9.70 16.65
CA ASP A 49 -2.72 -10.20 16.23
C ASP A 49 -3.66 -9.16 15.58
N ARG A 50 -3.21 -7.92 15.36
CA ARG A 50 -3.99 -6.88 14.67
C ARG A 50 -3.45 -6.67 13.26
N PHE A 51 -4.31 -6.39 12.29
CA PHE A 51 -3.88 -6.06 10.94
C PHE A 51 -3.00 -4.80 10.93
N LEU A 52 -2.00 -4.77 10.04
CA LEU A 52 -1.09 -3.63 9.94
C LEU A 52 -1.81 -2.32 9.62
N THR A 53 -2.91 -2.39 8.89
CA THR A 53 -3.78 -1.25 8.59
C THR A 53 -4.34 -0.58 9.84
N ASP A 54 -4.56 -1.34 10.91
CA ASP A 54 -5.20 -0.85 12.15
C ASP A 54 -4.26 -0.03 13.04
N HIS A 55 -2.99 0.06 12.64
CA HIS A 55 -1.95 0.77 13.40
C HIS A 55 -1.60 2.15 12.79
N SER A 56 -2.24 2.54 11.69
CA SER A 56 -1.96 3.79 10.99
C SER A 56 -3.22 4.63 10.80
N ILE A 57 -3.05 5.96 10.67
CA ILE A 57 -4.20 6.85 10.43
C ILE A 57 -4.83 6.58 9.06
N ALA A 58 -4.03 6.16 8.11
CA ALA A 58 -4.48 5.75 6.79
C ALA A 58 -3.54 4.67 6.23
N ALA A 59 -4.11 3.75 5.49
CA ALA A 59 -3.37 2.69 4.83
C ALA A 59 -3.79 2.54 3.36
N SER A 60 -2.82 2.32 2.48
CA SER A 60 -3.08 1.91 1.10
C SER A 60 -2.97 0.40 0.94
N CYS A 61 -3.69 -0.14 -0.04
CA CYS A 61 -3.56 -1.53 -0.48
C CYS A 61 -3.70 -1.59 -1.99
N SER A 62 -2.96 -2.47 -2.64
CA SER A 62 -3.00 -2.67 -4.10
C SER A 62 -3.66 -3.99 -4.47
N PHE A 63 -4.44 -3.94 -5.55
CA PHE A 63 -5.03 -5.11 -6.20
C PHE A 63 -4.41 -5.35 -7.59
N TYR A 64 -3.20 -4.83 -7.81
CA TYR A 64 -2.38 -5.12 -8.97
C TYR A 64 -2.08 -6.63 -9.05
N PRO A 65 -1.92 -7.21 -10.26
CA PRO A 65 -1.77 -8.67 -10.43
C PRO A 65 -0.67 -9.36 -9.63
N ALA A 66 0.40 -8.64 -9.27
CA ALA A 66 1.49 -9.21 -8.48
C ALA A 66 1.16 -9.36 -6.98
N HIS A 67 0.15 -8.63 -6.47
CA HIS A 67 -0.18 -8.63 -5.05
C HIS A 67 -1.04 -9.83 -4.63
N HIS A 68 -1.42 -9.89 -3.36
CA HIS A 68 -2.09 -11.04 -2.74
C HIS A 68 -3.44 -11.39 -3.37
N ILE A 69 -4.23 -10.37 -3.68
CA ILE A 69 -5.46 -10.47 -4.46
C ILE A 69 -5.39 -9.50 -5.64
N CYS A 70 -6.07 -9.85 -6.72
CA CYS A 70 -5.95 -9.10 -7.97
C CYS A 70 -7.33 -8.78 -8.56
N THR A 71 -7.50 -7.53 -9.01
CA THR A 71 -8.69 -7.09 -9.76
C THR A 71 -8.36 -6.68 -11.20
N GLY A 72 -7.19 -7.09 -11.70
CA GLY A 72 -6.60 -6.62 -12.96
C GLY A 72 -5.74 -5.38 -12.70
N GLU A 73 -6.35 -4.31 -12.31
CA GLU A 73 -5.81 -3.11 -11.68
C GLU A 73 -6.75 -2.70 -10.57
N GLY A 74 -6.27 -1.97 -9.58
CA GLY A 74 -7.10 -1.47 -8.50
C GLY A 74 -6.32 -1.25 -7.23
N GLY A 75 -7.00 -0.70 -6.26
CA GLY A 75 -6.45 -0.43 -4.94
C GLY A 75 -7.51 0.13 -4.00
N MET A 76 -7.10 0.30 -2.77
CA MET A 76 -7.98 0.76 -1.69
C MET A 76 -7.18 1.67 -0.75
N ILE A 77 -7.84 2.67 -0.22
CA ILE A 77 -7.40 3.43 0.96
C ILE A 77 -8.37 3.12 2.08
N SER A 78 -7.86 2.81 3.26
CA SER A 78 -8.62 2.60 4.50
C SER A 78 -8.19 3.61 5.56
N SER A 79 -9.15 4.08 6.34
CA SER A 79 -8.96 4.97 7.49
C SER A 79 -10.23 4.98 8.33
N ASP A 80 -10.09 5.20 9.64
CA ASP A 80 -11.21 5.49 10.54
C ASP A 80 -11.52 7.00 10.57
N ASP A 81 -10.71 7.84 9.93
CA ASP A 81 -10.94 9.28 9.78
C ASP A 81 -11.88 9.53 8.60
N GLU A 82 -13.12 9.92 8.90
CA GLU A 82 -14.15 10.17 7.89
C GLU A 82 -13.79 11.36 6.98
N GLU A 83 -13.16 12.40 7.49
CA GLU A 83 -12.74 13.56 6.70
C GLU A 83 -11.68 13.15 5.68
N LEU A 84 -10.68 12.37 6.11
CA LEU A 84 -9.64 11.83 5.23
C LEU A 84 -10.25 10.97 4.11
N ILE A 85 -11.18 10.08 4.45
CA ILE A 85 -11.86 9.22 3.46
C ILE A 85 -12.69 10.05 2.48
N ASN A 86 -13.36 11.11 2.93
CA ASN A 86 -14.14 11.98 2.07
C ASN A 86 -13.24 12.76 1.10
N ILE A 87 -12.11 13.26 1.56
CA ILE A 87 -11.08 13.90 0.71
C ILE A 87 -10.54 12.89 -0.31
N ALA A 88 -10.19 11.68 0.13
CA ALA A 88 -9.70 10.62 -0.76
C ALA A 88 -10.71 10.26 -1.86
N ARG A 89 -11.99 10.13 -1.51
CA ARG A 89 -13.08 9.93 -2.49
C ARG A 89 -13.20 11.08 -3.47
N SER A 90 -13.14 12.31 -2.99
CA SER A 90 -13.14 13.51 -3.84
C SER A 90 -11.97 13.46 -4.82
N LEU A 91 -10.76 13.24 -4.34
CA LEU A 91 -9.55 13.17 -5.16
C LEU A 91 -9.61 12.06 -6.21
N ALA A 92 -10.15 10.89 -5.86
CA ALA A 92 -10.34 9.76 -6.80
C ALA A 92 -11.37 10.08 -7.91
N TRP A 93 -12.24 11.08 -7.69
CA TRP A 93 -13.32 11.51 -8.58
C TRP A 93 -13.11 12.93 -9.10
N TRP A 94 -11.94 13.20 -9.66
CA TRP A 94 -11.52 14.49 -10.23
C TRP A 94 -11.47 15.66 -9.24
N GLY A 95 -11.56 15.40 -7.93
CA GLY A 95 -11.63 16.46 -6.92
C GLY A 95 -13.03 17.09 -6.80
N ARG A 96 -14.08 16.40 -7.27
CA ARG A 96 -15.45 16.87 -7.14
C ARG A 96 -15.89 16.94 -5.69
N ASP A 97 -16.74 17.88 -5.40
CA ASP A 97 -17.41 17.98 -4.11
C ASP A 97 -18.54 16.95 -3.95
N CYS A 98 -18.88 16.25 -5.02
CA CYS A 98 -19.81 15.12 -5.03
C CYS A 98 -19.04 13.79 -5.02
N TYR A 99 -19.02 13.12 -3.88
CA TYR A 99 -18.37 11.82 -3.65
C TYR A 99 -19.30 10.77 -3.01
N CYS A 100 -20.62 10.99 -3.13
CA CYS A 100 -21.65 10.14 -2.50
C CYS A 100 -21.91 8.80 -3.23
N VAL A 101 -21.16 8.46 -4.25
CA VAL A 101 -21.30 7.17 -4.94
C VAL A 101 -20.90 6.02 -4.01
N GLY A 102 -21.81 5.07 -3.87
CA GLY A 102 -21.68 3.96 -2.93
C GLY A 102 -22.12 4.26 -1.50
N GLN A 103 -22.53 5.48 -1.18
CA GLN A 103 -23.18 5.78 0.09
C GLN A 103 -24.67 5.37 0.06
N GLN A 104 -25.13 4.76 1.15
CA GLN A 104 -26.49 4.22 1.24
C GLN A 104 -27.58 5.27 1.52
N ASN A 105 -27.25 6.55 1.58
CA ASN A 105 -28.14 7.63 2.00
C ASN A 105 -28.82 8.33 0.81
N LEU A 106 -29.20 7.58 -0.22
CA LEU A 106 -30.03 8.10 -1.29
C LEU A 106 -31.50 8.12 -0.86
N LEU A 107 -32.25 9.15 -1.28
CA LEU A 107 -33.70 9.18 -1.19
C LEU A 107 -34.30 8.03 -2.02
N ALA A 108 -35.56 7.68 -1.73
CA ALA A 108 -36.26 6.63 -2.45
C ALA A 108 -36.30 6.82 -3.98
N CYS A 109 -36.20 8.07 -4.45
CA CYS A 109 -36.11 8.42 -5.88
C CYS A 109 -34.71 8.20 -6.48
N GLY A 110 -33.73 7.69 -5.71
CA GLY A 110 -32.34 7.48 -6.16
C GLY A 110 -31.48 8.76 -6.21
N THR A 111 -31.93 9.86 -5.64
CA THR A 111 -31.17 11.12 -5.56
C THR A 111 -30.70 11.40 -4.14
N CYS A 112 -29.60 12.17 -3.97
CA CYS A 112 -29.11 12.56 -2.65
C CYS A 112 -29.94 13.68 -1.99
N GLY A 113 -30.87 14.33 -2.70
CA GLY A 113 -31.67 15.45 -2.23
C GLY A 113 -30.89 16.76 -1.98
N LYS A 114 -29.56 16.75 -2.16
CA LYS A 114 -28.66 17.87 -1.86
C LYS A 114 -27.90 18.38 -3.10
N ARG A 115 -28.37 18.05 -4.28
CA ARG A 115 -27.64 18.27 -5.53
C ARG A 115 -27.37 19.75 -5.82
N PHE A 116 -28.22 20.63 -5.34
CA PHE A 116 -28.20 22.07 -5.63
C PHE A 116 -27.93 22.92 -4.37
N ASP A 117 -27.46 22.28 -3.29
CA ASP A 117 -27.18 22.95 -2.01
C ASP A 117 -25.79 23.57 -1.95
N LYS A 118 -24.95 23.32 -2.95
CA LYS A 118 -23.61 23.87 -3.02
C LYS A 118 -23.57 25.22 -3.68
N TRP A 119 -22.63 26.01 -3.24
CA TRP A 119 -22.46 27.39 -3.62
C TRP A 119 -20.99 27.69 -3.95
N ILE A 120 -20.78 28.52 -4.95
CA ILE A 120 -19.43 29.00 -5.30
C ILE A 120 -19.40 30.51 -5.01
N GLU A 121 -18.36 30.94 -4.30
CA GLU A 121 -18.15 32.35 -3.99
C GLU A 121 -18.18 33.21 -5.28
N HIS A 122 -18.87 34.34 -5.21
CA HIS A 122 -19.07 35.27 -6.33
C HIS A 122 -19.95 34.71 -7.50
N TYR A 123 -20.76 33.67 -7.26
CA TYR A 123 -21.71 33.19 -8.22
C TYR A 123 -23.12 33.07 -7.62
N ASP A 124 -24.05 33.85 -8.15
CA ASP A 124 -25.42 33.95 -7.63
C ASP A 124 -26.40 32.93 -8.22
N GLY A 125 -25.94 32.07 -9.10
CA GLY A 125 -26.76 31.06 -9.76
C GLY A 125 -26.84 29.73 -9.00
N ILE A 126 -27.86 28.92 -9.32
CA ILE A 126 -27.95 27.55 -8.85
C ILE A 126 -26.91 26.71 -9.58
N ILE A 127 -26.07 26.01 -8.83
CA ILE A 127 -25.05 25.09 -9.35
C ILE A 127 -25.36 23.67 -8.93
N ASP A 128 -25.26 22.75 -9.87
CA ASP A 128 -25.20 21.31 -9.59
C ASP A 128 -23.82 20.99 -8.97
N HIS A 129 -23.78 20.55 -7.71
CA HIS A 129 -22.56 20.28 -6.98
C HIS A 129 -21.70 19.17 -7.64
N LYS A 130 -22.25 18.39 -8.56
CA LYS A 130 -21.47 17.46 -9.39
C LYS A 130 -20.40 18.17 -10.25
N TYR A 131 -20.56 19.45 -10.50
CA TYR A 131 -19.65 20.28 -11.28
C TYR A 131 -18.84 21.24 -10.41
N VAL A 132 -18.96 21.14 -9.09
CA VAL A 132 -18.12 21.86 -8.14
C VAL A 132 -16.90 21.01 -7.81
N TYR A 133 -15.72 21.58 -7.93
CA TYR A 133 -14.45 20.93 -7.67
C TYR A 133 -13.80 21.59 -6.45
N SER A 134 -13.74 20.84 -5.35
CA SER A 134 -13.14 21.30 -4.10
C SER A 134 -11.66 20.96 -4.00
N GLN A 135 -11.18 20.05 -4.85
CA GLN A 135 -9.81 19.58 -4.88
C GLN A 135 -9.31 19.46 -6.33
N MET A 136 -8.00 19.47 -6.51
CA MET A 136 -7.38 19.04 -7.78
C MET A 136 -7.18 17.53 -7.73
N GLY A 137 -8.09 16.79 -8.37
CA GLY A 137 -8.13 15.33 -8.26
C GLY A 137 -7.79 14.59 -9.54
N TYR A 138 -7.96 13.28 -9.49
CA TYR A 138 -7.60 12.30 -10.52
C TYR A 138 -8.83 11.52 -10.97
N ASN A 139 -8.71 10.74 -12.03
CA ASN A 139 -9.70 9.74 -12.41
C ASN A 139 -9.23 8.35 -11.96
N LEU A 140 -9.51 8.01 -10.71
CA LEU A 140 -9.11 6.73 -10.09
C LEU A 140 -10.32 5.86 -9.72
N LYS A 141 -11.43 6.05 -10.40
CA LYS A 141 -12.64 5.25 -10.14
C LYS A 141 -12.44 3.80 -10.53
N PRO A 142 -12.78 2.84 -9.66
CA PRO A 142 -12.85 1.44 -10.05
C PRO A 142 -14.01 1.20 -11.03
N MET A 143 -13.87 0.17 -11.84
CA MET A 143 -14.96 -0.33 -12.69
C MET A 143 -15.70 -1.49 -12.00
N ASP A 144 -16.98 -1.65 -12.27
CA ASP A 144 -17.83 -2.67 -11.63
C ASP A 144 -17.29 -4.09 -11.79
N PHE A 145 -16.71 -4.42 -12.94
CA PHE A 145 -16.12 -5.74 -13.15
C PHE A 145 -14.90 -5.99 -12.25
N GLN A 146 -14.11 -4.96 -11.91
CA GLN A 146 -13.01 -5.07 -10.94
C GLN A 146 -13.56 -5.42 -9.55
N GLY A 147 -14.67 -4.81 -9.14
CA GLY A 147 -15.37 -5.16 -7.91
C GLY A 147 -15.87 -6.60 -7.91
N ALA A 148 -16.44 -7.08 -9.03
CA ALA A 148 -16.88 -8.46 -9.17
C ALA A 148 -15.73 -9.46 -9.05
N ILE A 149 -14.59 -9.19 -9.71
CA ILE A 149 -13.38 -10.00 -9.57
C ILE A 149 -12.89 -9.99 -8.11
N GLY A 150 -12.82 -8.80 -7.50
CA GLY A 150 -12.38 -8.62 -6.12
C GLY A 150 -13.20 -9.43 -5.12
N THR A 151 -14.52 -9.46 -5.29
CA THR A 151 -15.41 -10.26 -4.45
C THR A 151 -15.04 -11.75 -4.47
N VAL A 152 -14.75 -12.30 -5.64
CA VAL A 152 -14.28 -13.70 -5.77
C VAL A 152 -12.87 -13.88 -5.21
N GLN A 153 -11.98 -12.91 -5.39
CA GLN A 153 -10.62 -13.00 -4.85
C GLN A 153 -10.61 -12.99 -3.31
N LEU A 154 -11.47 -12.20 -2.69
CA LEU A 154 -11.61 -12.15 -1.22
C LEU A 154 -11.97 -13.52 -0.63
N THR A 155 -12.79 -14.32 -1.29
CA THR A 155 -13.12 -15.68 -0.80
C THR A 155 -11.94 -16.64 -0.78
N LYS A 156 -10.84 -16.29 -1.44
CA LYS A 156 -9.62 -17.10 -1.52
C LYS A 156 -8.50 -16.59 -0.61
N GLN A 157 -8.69 -15.46 0.04
CA GLN A 157 -7.63 -14.75 0.75
C GLN A 157 -6.96 -15.61 1.83
N ASP A 158 -7.73 -16.26 2.68
CA ASP A 158 -7.20 -17.09 3.78
C ASP A 158 -6.32 -18.24 3.26
N GLU A 159 -6.77 -18.89 2.20
CA GLU A 159 -6.00 -19.99 1.58
C GLU A 159 -4.73 -19.46 0.90
N ILE A 160 -4.79 -18.30 0.25
CA ILE A 160 -3.61 -17.63 -0.34
C ILE A 160 -2.58 -17.33 0.76
N HIS A 161 -2.99 -16.75 1.88
CA HIS A 161 -2.10 -16.44 3.00
C HIS A 161 -1.48 -17.71 3.59
N ARG A 162 -2.29 -18.72 3.84
CA ARG A 162 -1.84 -20.02 4.35
C ARG A 162 -0.77 -20.64 3.45
N LEU A 163 -1.00 -20.65 2.15
CA LEU A 163 -0.07 -21.21 1.17
C LEU A 163 1.23 -20.39 1.07
N ARG A 164 1.15 -19.06 1.09
CA ARG A 164 2.34 -18.19 1.08
C ARG A 164 3.23 -18.42 2.30
N ARG A 165 2.64 -18.49 3.49
CA ARG A 165 3.38 -18.80 4.73
C ARG A 165 4.01 -20.20 4.67
N LYS A 166 3.26 -21.22 4.25
CA LYS A 166 3.78 -22.58 4.06
C LYS A 166 4.95 -22.60 3.08
N ASN A 167 4.80 -21.95 1.92
CA ASN A 167 5.83 -21.96 0.90
C ASN A 167 7.09 -21.21 1.37
N LYS A 168 6.93 -20.13 2.12
CA LYS A 168 8.07 -19.38 2.72
C LYS A 168 8.89 -20.29 3.63
N VAL A 169 8.25 -21.07 4.51
CA VAL A 169 8.94 -22.00 5.41
C VAL A 169 9.71 -23.06 4.61
N LEU A 170 9.05 -23.70 3.62
CA LEU A 170 9.70 -24.71 2.78
C LEU A 170 10.91 -24.15 2.02
N MET A 171 10.77 -22.97 1.45
CA MET A 171 11.87 -22.34 0.72
C MET A 171 12.99 -21.90 1.65
N GLN A 172 12.68 -21.43 2.84
CA GLN A 172 13.67 -21.10 3.86
C GLN A 172 14.52 -22.31 4.23
N GLU A 173 13.91 -23.47 4.48
CA GLU A 173 14.61 -24.70 4.78
C GLU A 173 15.60 -25.12 3.67
N ILE A 174 15.29 -24.79 2.41
CA ILE A 174 16.15 -25.06 1.27
C ILE A 174 17.30 -24.04 1.22
N PHE A 175 16.98 -22.74 1.29
CA PHE A 175 17.98 -21.68 1.12
C PHE A 175 18.98 -21.62 2.29
N ASP A 176 18.53 -21.84 3.52
CA ASP A 176 19.40 -21.81 4.69
C ASP A 176 20.43 -22.97 4.73
N ARG A 177 20.29 -23.99 3.84
CA ARG A 177 21.30 -25.04 3.62
C ARG A 177 22.38 -24.64 2.61
N ILE A 178 22.22 -23.55 1.89
CA ILE A 178 23.16 -23.12 0.85
C ILE A 178 24.21 -22.21 1.52
N PRO A 179 25.50 -22.58 1.46
CA PRO A 179 26.56 -21.75 2.03
C PRO A 179 26.53 -20.34 1.46
N GLY A 180 26.62 -19.35 2.34
CA GLY A 180 26.58 -17.94 1.96
C GLY A 180 25.23 -17.38 1.58
N VAL A 181 24.13 -18.12 1.84
CA VAL A 181 22.76 -17.69 1.65
C VAL A 181 22.01 -17.82 2.97
N ARG A 182 21.18 -16.83 3.28
CA ARG A 182 20.30 -16.86 4.44
C ARG A 182 18.94 -16.26 4.13
N SER A 183 17.92 -16.78 4.74
CA SER A 183 16.56 -16.24 4.66
C SER A 183 16.36 -15.06 5.60
N VAL A 184 15.36 -14.25 5.30
CA VAL A 184 14.86 -13.20 6.20
C VAL A 184 13.68 -13.76 6.99
N ASN A 185 13.66 -13.55 8.28
CA ASN A 185 12.58 -13.94 9.17
C ASN A 185 11.70 -12.75 9.55
N GLU A 186 10.49 -13.06 9.97
CA GLU A 186 9.62 -12.10 10.66
C GLU A 186 10.01 -11.97 12.13
N LEU A 187 9.63 -10.87 12.75
CA LEU A 187 9.76 -10.68 14.20
C LEU A 187 8.72 -11.53 14.94
N PRO A 188 8.93 -11.84 16.23
CA PRO A 188 8.02 -12.69 17.00
C PRO A 188 6.57 -12.17 17.08
N GLU A 189 6.40 -10.85 17.05
CA GLU A 189 5.12 -10.17 17.11
C GLU A 189 4.38 -10.16 15.76
N ALA A 190 5.08 -10.54 14.67
CA ALA A 190 4.56 -10.47 13.32
C ALA A 190 3.94 -11.79 12.83
N GLU A 191 2.84 -11.68 12.12
CA GLU A 191 2.32 -12.72 11.24
C GLU A 191 2.30 -12.21 9.81
N THR A 192 3.32 -12.59 9.03
CA THR A 192 3.56 -12.05 7.70
C THR A 192 2.81 -12.82 6.62
N SER A 193 2.10 -12.12 5.74
CA SER A 193 1.43 -12.71 4.58
C SER A 193 2.37 -12.96 3.39
N TRP A 194 3.62 -12.60 3.47
CA TRP A 194 4.73 -12.77 2.53
C TRP A 194 4.40 -12.50 1.06
N PHE A 195 4.74 -11.33 0.57
CA PHE A 195 4.65 -11.01 -0.86
C PHE A 195 5.66 -11.82 -1.69
N GLY A 196 6.85 -12.03 -1.17
CA GLY A 196 7.93 -12.80 -1.78
C GLY A 196 8.79 -13.48 -0.71
N VAL A 197 9.72 -14.34 -1.14
CA VAL A 197 10.68 -14.99 -0.25
C VAL A 197 12.02 -14.24 -0.33
N PRO A 198 12.31 -13.35 0.63
CA PRO A 198 13.57 -12.61 0.64
C PRO A 198 14.72 -13.51 1.09
N ILE A 199 15.82 -13.42 0.34
CA ILE A 199 17.09 -14.09 0.66
C ILE A 199 18.23 -13.08 0.59
N ILE A 200 19.22 -13.27 1.43
CA ILE A 200 20.42 -12.46 1.48
C ILE A 200 21.62 -13.35 1.13
N CYS A 201 22.42 -12.91 0.17
CA CYS A 201 23.68 -13.54 -0.20
C CYS A 201 24.84 -12.80 0.44
N ASP A 202 25.86 -13.52 0.89
CA ASP A 202 27.05 -12.96 1.52
C ASP A 202 27.99 -12.23 0.56
N SER A 203 27.85 -12.54 -0.74
CA SER A 203 28.66 -11.94 -1.80
C SER A 203 27.90 -11.73 -3.10
N VAL A 204 28.43 -10.84 -3.94
CA VAL A 204 27.92 -10.62 -5.30
C VAL A 204 28.06 -11.89 -6.17
N ASP A 205 29.12 -12.66 -5.97
CA ASP A 205 29.36 -13.92 -6.70
C ASP A 205 28.28 -14.95 -6.33
N THR A 206 28.03 -15.18 -5.04
CA THR A 206 26.94 -16.07 -4.55
C THR A 206 25.60 -15.64 -5.14
N LYS A 207 25.28 -14.34 -5.07
CA LYS A 207 24.04 -13.81 -5.66
C LYS A 207 23.94 -14.09 -7.13
N THR A 208 25.00 -13.81 -7.91
CA THR A 208 25.01 -13.97 -9.36
C THR A 208 24.80 -15.42 -9.76
N LYS A 209 25.52 -16.34 -9.11
CA LYS A 209 25.39 -17.79 -9.36
C LYS A 209 24.01 -18.31 -9.02
N LEU A 210 23.48 -17.93 -7.86
CA LEU A 210 22.15 -18.36 -7.41
C LEU A 210 21.06 -17.80 -8.33
N THR A 211 21.09 -16.51 -8.64
CA THR A 211 20.12 -15.89 -9.55
C THR A 211 20.14 -16.60 -10.91
N LYS A 212 21.34 -16.79 -11.49
CA LYS A 212 21.46 -17.49 -12.78
C LYS A 212 20.89 -18.91 -12.70
N HIS A 213 21.22 -19.68 -11.67
CA HIS A 213 20.72 -21.04 -11.49
C HIS A 213 19.20 -21.08 -11.41
N LEU A 214 18.58 -20.20 -10.63
CA LEU A 214 17.12 -20.14 -10.47
C LEU A 214 16.43 -19.76 -11.79
N GLU A 215 16.90 -18.71 -12.45
CA GLU A 215 16.34 -18.25 -13.75
C GLU A 215 16.49 -19.33 -14.86
N ASP A 216 17.64 -20.00 -14.95
CA ASP A 216 17.85 -21.10 -15.88
C ASP A 216 16.86 -22.26 -15.63
N ASN A 217 16.45 -22.48 -14.38
CA ASN A 217 15.48 -23.48 -13.97
C ASN A 217 14.02 -22.96 -13.87
N LYS A 218 13.73 -21.80 -14.49
CA LYS A 218 12.38 -21.20 -14.57
C LYS A 218 11.82 -20.75 -13.22
N VAL A 219 12.68 -20.51 -12.26
CA VAL A 219 12.32 -19.85 -10.98
C VAL A 219 12.66 -18.37 -11.09
N GLN A 220 11.64 -17.55 -11.22
CA GLN A 220 11.81 -16.11 -11.41
C GLN A 220 12.36 -15.44 -10.14
N THR A 221 13.35 -14.59 -10.33
CA THR A 221 13.95 -13.79 -9.26
C THR A 221 13.71 -12.29 -9.44
N ARG A 222 13.82 -11.54 -8.37
CA ARG A 222 13.81 -10.08 -8.38
C ARG A 222 14.88 -9.55 -7.44
N ASN A 223 15.47 -8.42 -7.79
CA ASN A 223 16.28 -7.68 -6.82
C ASN A 223 15.37 -7.11 -5.73
N TYR A 224 15.93 -7.02 -4.52
CA TYR A 224 15.29 -6.32 -3.42
C TYR A 224 15.36 -4.82 -3.70
N PHE A 225 14.49 -4.39 -4.62
CA PHE A 225 14.38 -3.04 -5.19
C PHE A 225 15.68 -2.52 -5.85
N ALA A 226 15.70 -1.25 -6.13
CA ALA A 226 16.81 -0.62 -6.85
C ALA A 226 17.48 0.50 -6.04
N GLY A 227 17.27 0.52 -4.73
CA GLY A 227 17.87 1.50 -3.84
C GLY A 227 17.22 2.88 -3.93
N ASN A 228 18.02 3.91 -3.85
CA ASN A 228 17.55 5.30 -3.84
C ASN A 228 17.05 5.72 -5.22
N ILE A 229 15.75 6.01 -5.32
CA ILE A 229 15.10 6.42 -6.58
C ILE A 229 15.72 7.70 -7.18
N LEU A 230 16.24 8.61 -6.35
CA LEU A 230 16.92 9.82 -6.82
C LEU A 230 18.20 9.54 -7.62
N MET A 231 18.75 8.33 -7.50
CA MET A 231 19.89 7.87 -8.29
C MET A 231 19.49 7.38 -9.69
N HIS A 232 18.20 7.18 -9.94
CA HIS A 232 17.71 6.67 -11.20
C HIS A 232 17.72 7.75 -12.29
N PRO A 233 17.95 7.38 -13.57
CA PRO A 233 18.06 8.35 -14.67
C PRO A 233 16.89 9.32 -14.79
N GLY A 234 15.66 8.84 -14.56
CA GLY A 234 14.45 9.66 -14.66
C GLY A 234 14.35 10.78 -13.61
N TYR A 235 15.10 10.69 -12.52
CA TYR A 235 15.04 11.64 -11.38
C TYR A 235 16.30 12.50 -11.25
N ARG A 236 17.28 12.36 -12.16
CA ARG A 236 18.54 13.12 -12.13
C ARG A 236 18.36 14.63 -12.15
N HIS A 237 17.28 15.11 -12.75
CA HIS A 237 16.94 16.53 -12.83
C HIS A 237 16.55 17.16 -11.48
N LEU A 238 16.24 16.35 -10.46
CA LEU A 238 15.81 16.84 -9.16
C LEU A 238 16.97 17.28 -8.27
N ASP A 239 18.19 16.91 -8.56
CA ASP A 239 19.41 17.22 -7.80
C ASP A 239 19.39 16.87 -6.28
N TYR A 240 18.34 16.24 -5.79
CA TYR A 240 18.17 15.92 -4.38
C TYR A 240 19.20 14.92 -3.86
N TYR A 241 19.73 14.03 -4.72
CA TYR A 241 20.75 13.05 -4.33
C TYR A 241 22.04 13.69 -3.84
N ARG A 242 22.35 14.94 -4.25
CA ARG A 242 23.52 15.71 -3.80
C ARG A 242 23.37 16.19 -2.37
N ASN A 243 22.12 16.45 -1.95
CA ASN A 243 21.79 17.01 -0.64
C ASN A 243 21.46 15.93 0.39
N TYR A 244 21.11 14.71 -0.07
CA TYR A 244 20.72 13.57 0.77
C TYR A 244 21.47 12.30 0.33
N PRO A 245 22.83 12.31 0.42
CA PRO A 245 23.58 11.09 0.20
C PRO A 245 23.20 10.05 1.25
N ASN A 246 23.16 8.79 0.84
CA ASN A 246 22.91 7.66 1.77
C ASN A 246 23.96 7.58 2.85
#